data_1e05a01eacc805389be3e09f52d319fa
#
_entry.id   1e05a01eacc805389be3e09f52d319fa
#
_cell.length_a   1.000
_cell.length_b   1.000
_cell.length_c   1.000
_cell.angle_alpha   90.00
_cell.angle_beta   90.00
_cell.angle_gamma   90.00
#
_symmetry.space_group_name_H-M   'P 1'
#
loop_
_entity.id
_entity.type
_entity.pdbx_description
1 polymer ?
#
loop_
_entity_poly.entity_id
_entity_poly.type
_entity_poly.pdbx_seq_one_letter_code
_entity_poly.pdbx_strand_id
1 'polypeptide(L)'
;LLIKVNKSKFTLQTLPAQDFPRVLEQLDQATEVQIEQGQLKKLLGMAQYAMAQQDIRYYLNGMLLVIDKDQLKLIATDGHRLALVSSKLKKEYSKCEVILPRKTINELIKLLNNTEEKIVFNLTENQARMTFSEITLITKVIDGKFPDYERVIPKYTNHLTLNRVEILQTLQRVAILSNEKFRGVRFVLTEKNLRVISNNNEQEEAQEDIETDYQGAALDVGFNVNYLMDGLNNITTPTVTLSFGDPNSSILITVPGNDEFKYIIMPMRI
;
A
#
# COMPACT_ATOMS: atom_id res chain seq x y z
N LEU A 1 -43.87 -2.12 -1.22
CA LEU A 1 -43.58 -2.00 -2.66
C LEU A 1 -44.22 -3.19 -3.39
N LEU A 2 -44.96 -2.89 -4.49
CA LEU A 2 -45.55 -3.90 -5.35
C LEU A 2 -44.85 -3.84 -6.72
N ILE A 3 -44.25 -4.94 -7.11
CA ILE A 3 -43.61 -5.10 -8.41
C ILE A 3 -44.43 -6.09 -9.24
N LYS A 4 -44.81 -5.73 -10.46
CA LYS A 4 -45.48 -6.61 -11.42
C LYS A 4 -44.66 -6.68 -12.69
N VAL A 5 -44.32 -7.89 -13.13
CA VAL A 5 -43.63 -8.16 -14.38
C VAL A 5 -44.31 -9.34 -15.06
N ASN A 6 -44.93 -9.10 -16.20
CA ASN A 6 -45.74 -10.08 -16.92
C ASN A 6 -46.81 -10.69 -16.00
N LYS A 7 -46.74 -12.01 -15.76
CA LYS A 7 -47.67 -12.76 -14.90
C LYS A 7 -47.18 -12.84 -13.43
N SER A 8 -45.98 -12.33 -13.12
CA SER A 8 -45.38 -12.38 -11.78
C SER A 8 -45.73 -11.14 -10.96
N LYS A 9 -46.02 -11.33 -9.69
CA LYS A 9 -46.35 -10.27 -8.72
C LYS A 9 -45.55 -10.49 -7.44
N PHE A 10 -44.79 -9.44 -7.06
CA PHE A 10 -43.98 -9.48 -5.83
C PHE A 10 -44.47 -8.36 -4.90
N THR A 11 -44.67 -8.69 -3.64
CA THR A 11 -44.97 -7.71 -2.60
C THR A 11 -43.79 -7.70 -1.62
N LEU A 12 -43.09 -6.58 -1.54
CA LEU A 12 -41.91 -6.39 -0.71
C LEU A 12 -42.23 -5.40 0.41
N GLN A 13 -41.71 -5.69 1.61
CA GLN A 13 -41.68 -4.71 2.70
C GLN A 13 -40.64 -3.64 2.37
N THR A 14 -40.91 -2.41 2.74
CA THR A 14 -40.01 -1.27 2.54
C THR A 14 -39.92 -0.47 3.82
N LEU A 15 -38.80 0.21 4.00
CA LEU A 15 -38.64 1.24 5.03
C LEU A 15 -39.03 2.60 4.44
N PRO A 16 -39.50 3.55 5.27
CA PRO A 16 -39.75 4.92 4.82
C PRO A 16 -38.48 5.57 4.25
N ALA A 17 -38.60 6.26 3.12
CA ALA A 17 -37.46 6.92 2.49
C ALA A 17 -36.78 7.98 3.39
N GLN A 18 -37.55 8.58 4.31
CA GLN A 18 -37.06 9.56 5.28
C GLN A 18 -36.13 8.96 6.34
N ASP A 19 -36.19 7.64 6.56
CA ASP A 19 -35.32 6.92 7.49
C ASP A 19 -33.99 6.54 6.85
N PHE A 20 -33.83 6.78 5.53
CA PHE A 20 -32.56 6.54 4.85
C PHE A 20 -31.50 7.56 5.33
N PRO A 21 -30.34 7.10 5.81
CA PRO A 21 -29.30 8.00 6.28
C PRO A 21 -28.90 9.02 5.24
N ARG A 22 -29.04 10.30 5.55
CA ARG A 22 -28.58 11.38 4.68
C ARG A 22 -27.14 11.70 5.04
N VAL A 23 -26.25 11.67 4.05
CA VAL A 23 -24.90 12.20 4.18
C VAL A 23 -24.99 13.71 3.96
N LEU A 24 -24.37 14.50 4.85
CA LEU A 24 -24.31 15.96 4.69
C LEU A 24 -23.58 16.28 3.39
N GLU A 25 -24.27 16.93 2.47
CA GLU A 25 -23.73 17.29 1.16
C GLU A 25 -22.82 18.52 1.19
N GLN A 26 -23.01 19.39 2.18
CA GLN A 26 -22.20 20.60 2.33
C GLN A 26 -21.00 20.31 3.23
N LEU A 27 -19.81 20.57 2.70
CA LEU A 27 -18.56 20.50 3.41
C LEU A 27 -18.03 21.93 3.58
N ASP A 28 -18.42 22.57 4.68
CA ASP A 28 -17.91 23.91 5.01
C ASP A 28 -16.40 23.82 5.28
N GLN A 29 -15.64 24.78 4.74
CA GLN A 29 -14.18 24.90 4.91
C GLN A 29 -13.36 23.70 4.44
N ALA A 30 -13.85 22.96 3.43
CA ALA A 30 -13.10 21.84 2.86
C ALA A 30 -11.88 22.32 2.07
N THR A 31 -10.75 21.62 2.24
CA THR A 31 -9.61 21.75 1.34
C THR A 31 -9.94 21.04 0.02
N GLU A 32 -10.02 21.79 -1.07
CA GLU A 32 -10.25 21.22 -2.40
C GLU A 32 -8.93 20.91 -3.09
N VAL A 33 -8.74 19.66 -3.52
CA VAL A 33 -7.54 19.19 -4.21
C VAL A 33 -7.91 18.44 -5.47
N GLN A 34 -7.16 18.64 -6.53
CA GLN A 34 -7.38 18.01 -7.82
C GLN A 34 -6.17 17.18 -8.24
N ILE A 35 -6.41 15.96 -8.69
CA ILE A 35 -5.41 15.04 -9.25
C ILE A 35 -5.99 14.29 -10.45
N GLU A 36 -5.16 13.81 -11.36
CA GLU A 36 -5.61 12.95 -12.46
C GLU A 36 -5.99 11.56 -11.96
N GLN A 37 -7.10 11.00 -12.49
CA GLN A 37 -7.62 9.70 -12.05
C GLN A 37 -6.58 8.59 -12.20
N GLY A 38 -5.91 8.52 -13.37
CA GLY A 38 -4.89 7.50 -13.65
C GLY A 38 -3.68 7.61 -12.71
N GLN A 39 -3.24 8.85 -12.41
CA GLN A 39 -2.15 9.10 -11.45
C GLN A 39 -2.54 8.63 -10.06
N LEU A 40 -3.70 9.01 -9.56
CA LEU A 40 -4.19 8.60 -8.24
C LEU A 40 -4.35 7.08 -8.15
N LYS A 41 -4.97 6.46 -9.15
CA LYS A 41 -5.15 4.99 -9.20
C LYS A 41 -3.82 4.25 -9.07
N LYS A 42 -2.81 4.70 -9.80
CA LYS A 42 -1.44 4.15 -9.71
C LYS A 42 -0.87 4.30 -8.31
N LEU A 43 -0.94 5.50 -7.71
CA LEU A 43 -0.41 5.76 -6.37
C LEU A 43 -1.13 4.90 -5.31
N LEU A 44 -2.45 4.82 -5.36
CA LEU A 44 -3.24 3.97 -4.46
C LEU A 44 -2.83 2.50 -4.57
N GLY A 45 -2.66 1.98 -5.79
CA GLY A 45 -2.21 0.61 -6.03
C GLY A 45 -0.85 0.31 -5.41
N MET A 46 0.07 1.28 -5.45
CA MET A 46 1.44 1.12 -4.92
C MET A 46 1.53 1.12 -3.38
N ALA A 47 0.45 1.48 -2.66
CA ALA A 47 0.48 1.53 -1.20
C ALA A 47 -0.61 0.70 -0.51
N GLN A 48 -1.73 0.39 -1.19
CA GLN A 48 -2.91 -0.22 -0.57
C GLN A 48 -2.66 -1.55 0.15
N TYR A 49 -1.73 -2.35 -0.34
CA TYR A 49 -1.44 -3.69 0.19
C TYR A 49 -0.82 -3.65 1.59
N ALA A 50 -0.24 -2.52 1.97
CA ALA A 50 0.37 -2.33 3.29
C ALA A 50 -0.63 -1.88 4.37
N MET A 51 -1.88 -1.54 4.04
CA MET A 51 -2.91 -1.24 5.04
C MET A 51 -3.22 -2.45 5.90
N ALA A 52 -3.38 -2.26 7.20
CA ALA A 52 -3.87 -3.29 8.11
C ALA A 52 -5.31 -3.73 7.76
N GLN A 53 -5.65 -4.92 8.23
CA GLN A 53 -7.00 -5.47 8.10
C GLN A 53 -7.49 -5.93 9.46
N GLN A 54 -8.55 -5.29 9.98
CA GLN A 54 -9.16 -5.59 11.28
C GLN A 54 -8.17 -5.51 12.46
N ASP A 55 -7.20 -4.57 12.38
CA ASP A 55 -6.29 -4.29 13.49
C ASP A 55 -7.03 -3.50 14.58
N ILE A 56 -6.72 -3.79 15.85
CA ILE A 56 -7.26 -3.04 17.01
C ILE A 56 -6.84 -1.57 16.99
N ARG A 57 -5.69 -1.27 16.39
CA ARG A 57 -5.23 0.08 16.06
C ARG A 57 -5.96 0.57 14.81
N TYR A 58 -7.22 0.96 14.97
CA TYR A 58 -8.15 1.25 13.88
C TYR A 58 -7.62 2.26 12.86
N TYR A 59 -6.74 3.18 13.26
CA TYR A 59 -6.08 4.14 12.38
C TYR A 59 -5.14 3.48 11.35
N LEU A 60 -4.72 2.23 11.54
CA LEU A 60 -3.97 1.45 10.55
C LEU A 60 -4.85 0.76 9.51
N ASN A 61 -6.17 0.66 9.77
CA ASN A 61 -7.13 0.06 8.82
C ASN A 61 -7.52 1.03 7.69
N GLY A 62 -6.65 1.96 7.37
CA GLY A 62 -6.81 2.96 6.33
C GLY A 62 -5.46 3.40 5.77
N MET A 63 -5.53 4.36 4.86
CA MET A 63 -4.38 5.00 4.23
C MET A 63 -4.32 6.46 4.64
N LEU A 64 -3.19 6.90 5.15
CA LEU A 64 -2.95 8.31 5.40
C LEU A 64 -2.71 9.02 4.07
N LEU A 65 -3.50 10.04 3.82
CA LEU A 65 -3.33 10.99 2.73
C LEU A 65 -2.81 12.29 3.33
N VAL A 66 -1.64 12.72 2.88
CA VAL A 66 -1.02 13.98 3.29
C VAL A 66 -0.87 14.88 2.07
N ILE A 67 -1.34 16.09 2.20
CA ILE A 67 -1.11 17.16 1.24
C ILE A 67 -0.33 18.23 1.95
N ASP A 68 0.79 18.64 1.38
CA ASP A 68 1.60 19.74 1.90
C ASP A 68 2.24 20.46 0.73
N LYS A 69 1.84 21.70 0.51
CA LYS A 69 2.20 22.50 -0.66
C LYS A 69 1.87 21.76 -1.97
N ASP A 70 2.86 21.52 -2.80
CA ASP A 70 2.73 20.80 -4.07
C ASP A 70 2.94 19.27 -3.93
N GLN A 71 3.00 18.74 -2.70
CA GLN A 71 3.23 17.32 -2.45
C GLN A 71 1.97 16.60 -2.00
N LEU A 72 1.65 15.50 -2.67
CA LEU A 72 0.72 14.49 -2.20
C LEU A 72 1.54 13.28 -1.74
N LYS A 73 1.28 12.80 -0.53
CA LYS A 73 1.85 11.53 -0.03
C LYS A 73 0.72 10.61 0.37
N LEU A 74 0.85 9.33 0.05
CA LEU A 74 -0.02 8.26 0.50
C LEU A 74 0.82 7.27 1.31
N ILE A 75 0.41 7.01 2.54
CA ILE A 75 1.14 6.14 3.46
C ILE A 75 0.20 5.07 4.02
N ALA A 76 0.64 3.83 3.97
CA ALA A 76 -0.07 2.70 4.55
C ALA A 76 0.90 1.82 5.35
N THR A 77 0.44 1.30 6.49
CA THR A 77 1.22 0.38 7.33
C THR A 77 0.30 -0.53 8.13
N ASP A 78 0.76 -1.74 8.43
CA ASP A 78 0.15 -2.68 9.37
C ASP A 78 1.01 -2.87 10.65
N GLY A 79 2.11 -2.10 10.77
CA GLY A 79 3.07 -2.18 11.85
C GLY A 79 4.24 -3.15 11.59
N HIS A 80 4.16 -3.97 10.55
CA HIS A 80 5.22 -4.89 10.11
C HIS A 80 5.87 -4.46 8.80
N ARG A 81 5.15 -3.70 8.03
CA ARG A 81 5.59 -3.10 6.75
C ARG A 81 4.97 -1.73 6.58
N LEU A 82 5.59 -0.90 5.76
CA LEU A 82 5.11 0.44 5.43
C LEU A 82 5.37 0.73 3.96
N ALA A 83 4.33 1.16 3.25
CA ALA A 83 4.45 1.71 1.91
C ALA A 83 4.21 3.21 1.93
N LEU A 84 5.11 3.96 1.32
CA LEU A 84 5.00 5.39 1.10
C LEU A 84 5.16 5.66 -0.38
N VAL A 85 4.20 6.37 -0.94
CA VAL A 85 4.28 6.90 -2.29
C VAL A 85 3.99 8.39 -2.27
N SER A 86 4.69 9.15 -3.10
CA SER A 86 4.46 10.57 -3.23
C SER A 86 4.33 10.98 -4.69
N SER A 87 3.79 12.15 -4.92
CA SER A 87 3.72 12.76 -6.23
C SER A 87 3.56 14.26 -6.11
N LYS A 88 4.03 14.99 -7.12
CA LYS A 88 3.82 16.43 -7.21
C LYS A 88 2.43 16.76 -7.74
N LEU A 89 1.80 17.72 -7.11
CA LEU A 89 0.54 18.32 -7.55
C LEU A 89 0.83 19.54 -8.46
N LYS A 90 -0.13 19.87 -9.31
CA LYS A 90 0.00 21.03 -10.23
C LYS A 90 -0.15 22.39 -9.54
N LYS A 91 -0.62 22.42 -8.29
CA LYS A 91 -0.83 23.63 -7.48
C LYS A 91 -0.37 23.38 -6.06
N GLU A 92 -0.10 24.47 -5.35
CA GLU A 92 0.14 24.43 -3.92
C GLU A 92 -1.17 24.47 -3.14
N TYR A 93 -1.20 23.74 -2.04
CA TYR A 93 -2.35 23.63 -1.12
C TYR A 93 -1.89 23.82 0.32
N SER A 94 -2.81 24.24 1.18
CA SER A 94 -2.58 24.22 2.62
C SER A 94 -2.39 22.78 3.12
N LYS A 95 -1.60 22.62 4.16
CA LYS A 95 -1.36 21.30 4.75
C LYS A 95 -2.67 20.69 5.22
N CYS A 96 -2.93 19.46 4.77
CA CYS A 96 -4.09 18.65 5.14
C CYS A 96 -3.67 17.19 5.28
N GLU A 97 -4.14 16.54 6.34
CA GLU A 97 -3.88 15.13 6.62
C GLU A 97 -5.19 14.44 6.98
N VAL A 98 -5.51 13.35 6.28
CA VAL A 98 -6.70 12.54 6.58
C VAL A 98 -6.40 11.06 6.41
N ILE A 99 -7.02 10.22 7.25
CA ILE A 99 -6.91 8.76 7.10
C ILE A 99 -8.17 8.26 6.40
N LEU A 100 -8.02 7.84 5.15
CA LEU A 100 -9.11 7.28 4.36
C LEU A 100 -9.30 5.79 4.69
N PRO A 101 -10.52 5.33 4.99
CA PRO A 101 -10.77 3.93 5.30
C PRO A 101 -10.36 2.97 4.18
N ARG A 102 -9.86 1.79 4.53
CA ARG A 102 -9.48 0.74 3.57
C ARG A 102 -10.59 0.45 2.54
N LYS A 103 -11.85 0.40 2.97
CA LYS A 103 -12.99 0.20 2.05
C LYS A 103 -13.05 1.30 1.00
N THR A 104 -12.89 2.55 1.40
CA THR A 104 -12.87 3.71 0.49
C THR A 104 -11.74 3.61 -0.53
N ILE A 105 -10.54 3.26 -0.09
CA ILE A 105 -9.37 3.07 -0.97
C ILE A 105 -9.65 1.97 -2.00
N ASN A 106 -10.17 0.82 -1.56
CA ASN A 106 -10.48 -0.29 -2.44
C ASN A 106 -11.57 0.05 -3.48
N GLU A 107 -12.59 0.82 -3.09
CA GLU A 107 -13.62 1.27 -4.03
C GLU A 107 -13.06 2.32 -5.01
N LEU A 108 -12.25 3.26 -4.54
CA LEU A 108 -11.60 4.22 -5.44
C LEU A 108 -10.77 3.53 -6.53
N ILE A 109 -9.95 2.54 -6.17
CA ILE A 109 -9.11 1.80 -7.13
C ILE A 109 -9.97 1.12 -8.22
N LYS A 110 -11.16 0.61 -7.85
CA LYS A 110 -12.07 -0.03 -8.80
C LYS A 110 -12.77 0.99 -9.71
N LEU A 111 -13.18 2.13 -9.14
CA LEU A 111 -13.99 3.13 -9.83
C LEU A 111 -13.18 4.09 -10.70
N LEU A 112 -11.93 4.38 -10.33
CA LEU A 112 -11.05 5.26 -11.08
C LEU A 112 -10.64 4.64 -12.42
N ASN A 113 -10.57 5.48 -13.44
CA ASN A 113 -10.10 5.12 -14.79
C ASN A 113 -8.64 5.54 -14.99
N ASN A 114 -7.97 4.92 -15.97
CA ASN A 114 -6.61 5.30 -16.36
C ASN A 114 -6.66 6.47 -17.37
N THR A 115 -7.17 7.62 -16.94
CA THR A 115 -7.35 8.82 -17.76
C THR A 115 -6.71 10.04 -17.10
N GLU A 116 -6.51 11.11 -17.87
CA GLU A 116 -6.06 12.41 -17.39
C GLU A 116 -7.23 13.26 -16.82
N GLU A 117 -8.46 12.74 -16.88
CA GLU A 117 -9.60 13.37 -16.22
C GLU A 117 -9.34 13.51 -14.71
N LYS A 118 -9.83 14.60 -14.14
CA LYS A 118 -9.55 14.91 -12.74
C LYS A 118 -10.57 14.28 -11.81
N ILE A 119 -10.08 13.85 -10.66
CA ILE A 119 -10.87 13.67 -9.46
C ILE A 119 -10.66 14.88 -8.54
N VAL A 120 -11.74 15.36 -7.97
CA VAL A 120 -11.75 16.47 -7.01
C VAL A 120 -11.99 15.91 -5.63
N PHE A 121 -11.05 16.14 -4.72
CA PHE A 121 -11.21 15.88 -3.29
C PHE A 121 -11.67 17.14 -2.59
N ASN A 122 -12.70 17.02 -1.76
CA ASN A 122 -13.05 18.01 -0.76
C ASN A 122 -12.84 17.34 0.60
N LEU A 123 -11.82 17.77 1.33
CA LEU A 123 -11.35 17.16 2.57
C LEU A 123 -11.66 18.06 3.76
N THR A 124 -12.25 17.48 4.80
CA THR A 124 -12.44 18.07 6.13
C THR A 124 -11.86 17.14 7.20
N GLU A 125 -11.83 17.57 8.44
CA GLU A 125 -11.36 16.74 9.57
C GLU A 125 -12.17 15.45 9.75
N ASN A 126 -13.45 15.43 9.36
CA ASN A 126 -14.35 14.30 9.66
C ASN A 126 -14.84 13.56 8.41
N GLN A 127 -14.68 14.15 7.23
CA GLN A 127 -15.29 13.63 6.02
C GLN A 127 -14.43 13.95 4.79
N ALA A 128 -14.44 13.03 3.85
CA ALA A 128 -13.86 13.23 2.52
C ALA A 128 -14.93 12.98 1.45
N ARG A 129 -15.05 13.93 0.52
CA ARG A 129 -15.86 13.80 -0.71
C ARG A 129 -14.92 13.73 -1.89
N MET A 130 -15.15 12.79 -2.77
CA MET A 130 -14.41 12.60 -4.00
C MET A 130 -15.38 12.60 -5.16
N THR A 131 -15.20 13.54 -6.09
CA THR A 131 -16.06 13.71 -7.27
C THR A 131 -15.26 13.52 -8.54
N PHE A 132 -15.69 12.62 -9.40
CA PHE A 132 -15.08 12.32 -10.69
C PHE A 132 -16.10 11.72 -11.65
N SER A 133 -16.01 12.07 -12.92
CA SER A 133 -17.03 11.70 -13.92
C SER A 133 -18.44 12.04 -13.40
N GLU A 134 -19.34 11.08 -13.35
CA GLU A 134 -20.69 11.23 -12.77
C GLU A 134 -20.80 10.63 -11.35
N ILE A 135 -19.65 10.30 -10.71
CA ILE A 135 -19.61 9.63 -9.41
C ILE A 135 -19.26 10.63 -8.33
N THR A 136 -19.99 10.59 -7.24
CA THR A 136 -19.63 11.23 -5.97
C THR A 136 -19.53 10.17 -4.89
N LEU A 137 -18.32 9.95 -4.38
CA LEU A 137 -18.04 9.06 -3.27
C LEU A 137 -17.82 9.90 -2.01
N ILE A 138 -18.57 9.60 -0.95
CA ILE A 138 -18.47 10.30 0.33
C ILE A 138 -18.14 9.26 1.40
N THR A 139 -17.19 9.59 2.27
CA THR A 139 -16.76 8.74 3.37
C THR A 139 -16.45 9.55 4.62
N LYS A 140 -16.69 8.96 5.79
CA LYS A 140 -16.09 9.47 7.03
C LYS A 140 -14.61 9.10 7.03
N VAL A 141 -13.76 10.01 7.46
CA VAL A 141 -12.35 9.71 7.71
C VAL A 141 -12.20 8.93 9.01
N ILE A 142 -11.11 8.20 9.15
CA ILE A 142 -10.78 7.53 10.42
C ILE A 142 -10.19 8.60 11.34
N ASP A 143 -10.82 8.79 12.49
CA ASP A 143 -10.28 9.64 13.55
C ASP A 143 -9.06 8.97 14.19
N GLY A 144 -8.07 9.76 14.61
CA GLY A 144 -6.88 9.27 15.28
C GLY A 144 -5.59 9.80 14.66
N LYS A 145 -4.49 9.55 15.38
CA LYS A 145 -3.15 9.97 14.94
C LYS A 145 -2.45 8.81 14.27
N PHE A 146 -2.10 9.00 12.99
CA PHE A 146 -1.27 8.04 12.28
C PHE A 146 0.15 8.02 12.87
N PRO A 147 0.85 6.87 12.91
CA PRO A 147 2.22 6.79 13.41
C PRO A 147 3.17 7.72 12.66
N ASP A 148 4.20 8.18 13.34
CA ASP A 148 5.26 8.99 12.73
C ASP A 148 6.08 8.12 11.77
N TYR A 149 5.64 8.08 10.52
CA TYR A 149 6.20 7.25 9.47
C TYR A 149 7.59 7.71 9.02
N GLU A 150 7.93 8.98 9.20
CA GLU A 150 9.22 9.52 8.76
C GLU A 150 10.39 8.91 9.58
N ARG A 151 10.15 8.60 10.86
CA ARG A 151 11.14 8.01 11.75
C ARG A 151 11.51 6.56 11.42
N VAL A 152 10.61 5.84 10.74
CA VAL A 152 10.86 4.44 10.41
C VAL A 152 11.53 4.26 9.05
N ILE A 153 11.70 5.33 8.26
CA ILE A 153 12.40 5.30 6.98
C ILE A 153 13.91 5.25 7.26
N PRO A 154 14.56 4.11 6.99
CA PRO A 154 15.98 3.97 7.28
C PRO A 154 16.84 4.69 6.23
N LYS A 155 18.09 4.97 6.62
CA LYS A 155 19.12 5.46 5.71
C LYS A 155 20.25 4.44 5.73
N TYR A 156 20.41 3.70 4.64
CA TYR A 156 21.43 2.66 4.52
C TYR A 156 22.46 3.03 3.45
N THR A 157 23.64 2.46 3.60
CA THR A 157 24.76 2.56 2.66
C THR A 157 24.94 1.29 1.82
N ASN A 158 24.40 0.17 2.29
CA ASN A 158 24.48 -1.11 1.58
C ASN A 158 23.25 -1.25 0.67
N HIS A 159 23.48 -1.28 -0.60
CA HIS A 159 22.44 -1.34 -1.62
C HIS A 159 22.70 -2.53 -2.55
N LEU A 160 21.62 -3.17 -2.97
CA LEU A 160 21.63 -4.26 -3.95
C LEU A 160 20.54 -3.98 -4.99
N THR A 161 20.91 -3.80 -6.25
CA THR A 161 19.96 -3.63 -7.34
C THR A 161 19.76 -4.97 -8.06
N LEU A 162 18.51 -5.39 -8.19
CA LEU A 162 18.13 -6.67 -8.77
C LEU A 162 17.11 -6.49 -9.89
N ASN A 163 17.08 -7.47 -10.80
CA ASN A 163 15.97 -7.62 -11.72
C ASN A 163 14.71 -7.99 -10.92
N ARG A 164 13.67 -7.15 -11.04
CA ARG A 164 12.42 -7.31 -10.27
C ARG A 164 11.72 -8.63 -10.56
N VAL A 165 11.69 -9.05 -11.82
CA VAL A 165 10.99 -10.28 -12.24
C VAL A 165 11.73 -11.50 -11.69
N GLU A 166 13.05 -11.50 -11.77
CA GLU A 166 13.90 -12.60 -11.27
C GLU A 166 13.73 -12.81 -9.77
N ILE A 167 13.91 -11.78 -8.95
CA ILE A 167 13.71 -11.90 -7.49
C ILE A 167 12.27 -12.27 -7.13
N LEU A 168 11.27 -11.76 -7.85
CA LEU A 168 9.88 -12.11 -7.62
C LEU A 168 9.61 -13.60 -7.90
N GLN A 169 10.12 -14.13 -9.01
CA GLN A 169 9.98 -15.53 -9.37
C GLN A 169 10.73 -16.45 -8.40
N THR A 170 11.94 -16.06 -7.97
CA THR A 170 12.69 -16.78 -6.93
C THR A 170 11.89 -16.85 -5.64
N LEU A 171 11.34 -15.74 -5.17
CA LEU A 171 10.49 -15.70 -3.97
C LEU A 171 9.25 -16.59 -4.13
N GLN A 172 8.60 -16.59 -5.29
CA GLN A 172 7.43 -17.43 -5.57
C GLN A 172 7.76 -18.92 -5.47
N ARG A 173 8.91 -19.36 -6.03
CA ARG A 173 9.34 -20.77 -5.96
C ARG A 173 9.74 -21.18 -4.54
N VAL A 174 10.58 -20.37 -3.90
CA VAL A 174 11.04 -20.65 -2.53
C VAL A 174 9.88 -20.62 -1.53
N ALA A 175 8.88 -19.74 -1.73
CA ALA A 175 7.71 -19.64 -0.86
C ALA A 175 6.88 -20.93 -0.79
N ILE A 176 7.01 -21.87 -1.75
CA ILE A 176 6.25 -23.13 -1.78
C ILE A 176 6.56 -23.96 -0.52
N LEU A 177 7.82 -23.97 -0.08
CA LEU A 177 8.25 -24.71 1.11
C LEU A 177 8.41 -23.81 2.35
N SER A 178 7.87 -22.58 2.32
CA SER A 178 7.87 -21.74 3.50
C SER A 178 6.80 -22.22 4.50
N ASN A 179 7.09 -22.06 5.80
CA ASN A 179 6.11 -22.33 6.84
C ASN A 179 4.78 -21.61 6.58
N GLU A 180 3.66 -22.32 6.60
CA GLU A 180 2.34 -21.78 6.22
C GLU A 180 1.87 -20.63 7.12
N LYS A 181 2.21 -20.67 8.41
CA LYS A 181 1.77 -19.66 9.39
C LYS A 181 2.63 -18.41 9.37
N PHE A 182 3.95 -18.59 9.32
CA PHE A 182 4.89 -17.47 9.47
C PHE A 182 5.37 -16.91 8.13
N ARG A 183 5.31 -17.73 7.07
CA ARG A 183 5.70 -17.33 5.70
C ARG A 183 7.11 -16.72 5.66
N GLY A 184 8.05 -17.31 6.42
CA GLY A 184 9.41 -16.82 6.54
C GLY A 184 10.31 -17.25 5.40
N VAL A 185 11.16 -16.33 4.93
CA VAL A 185 12.31 -16.60 4.05
C VAL A 185 13.54 -15.89 4.59
N ARG A 186 14.73 -16.53 4.44
CA ARG A 186 16.02 -15.95 4.78
C ARG A 186 16.71 -15.43 3.55
N PHE A 187 17.24 -14.25 3.65
CA PHE A 187 18.16 -13.66 2.69
C PHE A 187 19.59 -13.77 3.26
N VAL A 188 20.42 -14.55 2.62
CA VAL A 188 21.84 -14.68 2.94
C VAL A 188 22.62 -13.99 1.84
N LEU A 189 23.11 -12.79 2.15
CA LEU A 189 23.96 -11.99 1.27
C LEU A 189 25.40 -12.29 1.52
N THR A 190 26.13 -12.58 0.47
CA THR A 190 27.58 -12.72 0.45
C THR A 190 28.11 -11.96 -0.75
N GLU A 191 29.43 -11.85 -0.90
CA GLU A 191 30.02 -11.22 -2.06
C GLU A 191 29.46 -11.85 -3.34
N LYS A 192 28.88 -11.00 -4.21
CA LYS A 192 28.29 -11.35 -5.52
C LYS A 192 27.15 -12.36 -5.50
N ASN A 193 26.56 -12.67 -4.34
CA ASN A 193 25.48 -13.64 -4.27
C ASN A 193 24.41 -13.24 -3.26
N LEU A 194 23.15 -13.41 -3.64
CA LEU A 194 21.99 -13.43 -2.76
C LEU A 194 21.39 -14.83 -2.78
N ARG A 195 21.46 -15.52 -1.66
CA ARG A 195 20.78 -16.80 -1.45
C ARG A 195 19.47 -16.58 -0.73
N VAL A 196 18.39 -17.11 -1.27
CA VAL A 196 17.05 -17.08 -0.68
C VAL A 196 16.69 -18.48 -0.22
N ILE A 197 16.37 -18.64 1.06
CA ILE A 197 16.11 -19.94 1.69
C ILE A 197 14.76 -19.89 2.40
N SER A 198 13.98 -20.96 2.27
CA SER A 198 12.82 -21.23 3.14
C SER A 198 12.84 -22.65 3.65
N ASN A 199 12.20 -22.88 4.79
CA ASN A 199 11.97 -24.20 5.35
C ASN A 199 10.58 -24.28 5.99
N ASN A 200 10.06 -25.51 6.08
CA ASN A 200 8.81 -25.81 6.77
C ASN A 200 9.04 -26.61 8.05
N ASN A 201 7.94 -26.99 8.71
CA ASN A 201 8.01 -27.79 9.95
C ASN A 201 8.42 -29.23 9.71
N GLU A 202 8.29 -29.73 8.51
CA GLU A 202 8.65 -31.09 8.08
C GLU A 202 10.14 -31.19 7.72
N GLN A 203 10.92 -30.12 7.93
CA GLN A 203 12.35 -30.00 7.60
C GLN A 203 12.63 -30.07 6.08
N GLU A 204 11.64 -29.78 5.26
CA GLU A 204 11.85 -29.57 3.83
C GLU A 204 12.40 -28.16 3.61
N GLU A 205 13.32 -28.02 2.66
CA GLU A 205 14.00 -26.76 2.36
C GLU A 205 13.97 -26.45 0.87
N ALA A 206 13.73 -25.19 0.54
CA ALA A 206 13.95 -24.65 -0.78
C ALA A 206 15.04 -23.57 -0.71
N GLN A 207 15.98 -23.63 -1.64
CA GLN A 207 17.09 -22.68 -1.74
C GLN A 207 17.29 -22.30 -3.19
N GLU A 208 17.45 -20.98 -3.43
CA GLU A 208 17.87 -20.45 -4.72
C GLU A 208 18.95 -19.38 -4.56
N ASP A 209 19.89 -19.34 -5.49
CA ASP A 209 20.96 -18.36 -5.54
C ASP A 209 20.72 -17.41 -6.72
N ILE A 210 20.91 -16.11 -6.48
CA ILE A 210 20.86 -15.04 -7.50
C ILE A 210 22.25 -14.39 -7.53
N GLU A 211 22.91 -14.42 -8.69
CA GLU A 211 24.14 -13.68 -8.91
C GLU A 211 23.89 -12.18 -8.87
N THR A 212 24.76 -11.45 -8.18
CA THR A 212 24.59 -10.02 -7.91
C THR A 212 25.92 -9.27 -7.96
N ASP A 213 25.85 -7.94 -8.02
CA ASP A 213 27.04 -7.08 -7.89
C ASP A 213 27.28 -6.64 -6.42
N TYR A 214 26.71 -7.35 -5.46
CA TYR A 214 26.85 -7.00 -4.05
C TYR A 214 28.30 -7.11 -3.56
N GLN A 215 28.77 -6.05 -2.91
CA GLN A 215 30.13 -5.96 -2.35
C GLN A 215 30.13 -5.57 -0.86
N GLY A 216 28.93 -5.58 -0.22
CA GLY A 216 28.80 -5.26 1.18
C GLY A 216 29.22 -6.40 2.12
N ALA A 217 29.11 -6.16 3.41
CA ALA A 217 29.34 -7.19 4.43
C ALA A 217 28.33 -8.34 4.30
N ALA A 218 28.75 -9.55 4.67
CA ALA A 218 27.84 -10.69 4.71
C ALA A 218 26.66 -10.39 5.67
N LEU A 219 25.45 -10.73 5.25
CA LEU A 219 24.22 -10.47 5.99
C LEU A 219 23.31 -11.69 5.92
N ASP A 220 22.71 -12.05 7.05
CA ASP A 220 21.71 -13.12 7.16
C ASP A 220 20.48 -12.55 7.89
N VAL A 221 19.35 -12.42 7.17
CA VAL A 221 18.16 -11.75 7.70
C VAL A 221 16.89 -12.42 7.18
N GLY A 222 15.90 -12.60 8.07
CA GLY A 222 14.59 -13.17 7.73
C GLY A 222 13.55 -12.12 7.43
N PHE A 223 12.65 -12.46 6.50
CA PHE A 223 11.49 -11.62 6.14
C PHE A 223 10.25 -12.48 5.87
N ASN A 224 9.08 -11.88 5.97
CA ASN A 224 7.85 -12.49 5.48
C ASN A 224 7.83 -12.41 3.93
N VAL A 225 7.78 -13.57 3.28
CA VAL A 225 7.82 -13.68 1.81
C VAL A 225 6.63 -13.00 1.15
N ASN A 226 5.45 -13.04 1.77
CA ASN A 226 4.27 -12.38 1.22
C ASN A 226 4.45 -10.86 1.19
N TYR A 227 5.06 -10.28 2.22
CA TYR A 227 5.34 -8.84 2.25
C TYR A 227 6.32 -8.44 1.14
N LEU A 228 7.36 -9.24 0.91
CA LEU A 228 8.29 -9.00 -0.20
C LEU A 228 7.56 -9.06 -1.55
N MET A 229 6.77 -10.12 -1.77
CA MET A 229 6.02 -10.29 -3.02
C MET A 229 4.98 -9.20 -3.25
N ASP A 230 4.27 -8.75 -2.20
CA ASP A 230 3.28 -7.69 -2.31
C ASP A 230 3.90 -6.39 -2.85
N GLY A 231 5.06 -5.98 -2.33
CA GLY A 231 5.77 -4.82 -2.84
C GLY A 231 6.21 -4.99 -4.28
N LEU A 232 6.89 -6.11 -4.58
CA LEU A 232 7.43 -6.40 -5.90
C LEU A 232 6.36 -6.55 -7.00
N ASN A 233 5.17 -7.07 -6.66
CA ASN A 233 4.04 -7.19 -7.59
C ASN A 233 3.45 -5.82 -7.98
N ASN A 234 3.57 -4.83 -7.10
CA ASN A 234 3.01 -3.48 -7.33
C ASN A 234 4.02 -2.49 -7.91
N ILE A 235 5.28 -2.91 -8.11
CA ILE A 235 6.30 -2.17 -8.84
C ILE A 235 6.29 -2.61 -10.31
N THR A 236 6.33 -1.67 -11.23
CA THR A 236 6.29 -1.95 -12.69
C THR A 236 7.64 -1.79 -13.40
N THR A 237 8.66 -1.27 -12.71
CA THR A 237 10.00 -1.09 -13.25
C THR A 237 10.73 -2.42 -13.40
N PRO A 238 11.68 -2.54 -14.34
CA PRO A 238 12.44 -3.77 -14.55
C PRO A 238 13.39 -4.10 -13.39
N THR A 239 13.83 -3.09 -12.65
CA THR A 239 14.77 -3.23 -11.53
C THR A 239 14.22 -2.61 -10.24
N VAL A 240 14.70 -3.12 -9.12
CA VAL A 240 14.44 -2.63 -7.76
C VAL A 240 15.74 -2.56 -6.99
N THR A 241 15.83 -1.64 -6.04
CA THR A 241 16.97 -1.54 -5.12
C THR A 241 16.52 -1.96 -3.72
N LEU A 242 17.20 -2.96 -3.19
CA LEU A 242 17.08 -3.42 -1.80
C LEU A 242 18.21 -2.78 -0.99
N SER A 243 17.87 -2.14 0.12
CA SER A 243 18.85 -1.50 0.99
C SER A 243 18.77 -2.12 2.37
N PHE A 244 19.92 -2.46 2.94
CA PHE A 244 20.06 -3.24 4.16
C PHE A 244 20.90 -2.51 5.21
N GLY A 245 20.54 -2.69 6.48
CA GLY A 245 21.36 -2.39 7.63
C GLY A 245 22.00 -3.65 8.24
N ASP A 246 21.78 -3.85 9.52
CA ASP A 246 22.17 -5.08 10.25
C ASP A 246 21.06 -6.15 10.20
N PRO A 247 21.30 -7.38 10.70
CA PRO A 247 20.31 -8.47 10.69
C PRO A 247 19.01 -8.20 11.46
N ASN A 248 18.97 -7.19 12.31
CA ASN A 248 17.78 -6.81 13.08
C ASN A 248 17.10 -5.56 12.51
N SER A 249 17.60 -5.03 11.43
CA SER A 249 17.09 -3.83 10.77
C SER A 249 16.09 -4.16 9.66
N SER A 250 15.15 -3.26 9.41
CA SER A 250 14.22 -3.37 8.29
C SER A 250 14.95 -3.33 6.96
N ILE A 251 14.35 -3.93 5.92
CA ILE A 251 14.77 -3.69 4.54
C ILE A 251 14.02 -2.49 3.97
N LEU A 252 14.71 -1.66 3.18
CA LEU A 252 14.11 -0.62 2.38
C LEU A 252 14.16 -1.01 0.90
N ILE A 253 13.00 -1.06 0.27
CA ILE A 253 12.85 -1.32 -1.16
C ILE A 253 12.50 0.00 -1.85
N THR A 254 13.27 0.35 -2.87
CA THR A 254 13.08 1.56 -3.70
C THR A 254 13.16 1.21 -5.17
N VAL A 255 12.80 2.17 -6.00
CA VAL A 255 12.91 2.07 -7.47
C VAL A 255 14.06 2.97 -7.92
N PRO A 256 15.04 2.46 -8.68
CA PRO A 256 16.13 3.29 -9.18
C PRO A 256 15.64 4.51 -9.95
N GLY A 257 16.15 5.70 -9.57
CA GLY A 257 15.77 6.98 -10.21
C GLY A 257 14.38 7.50 -9.81
N ASN A 258 13.72 6.88 -8.84
CA ASN A 258 12.43 7.32 -8.32
C ASN A 258 12.43 7.39 -6.78
N ASP A 259 12.56 8.59 -6.25
CA ASP A 259 12.54 8.84 -4.80
C ASP A 259 11.11 8.90 -4.21
N GLU A 260 10.09 8.86 -5.07
CA GLU A 260 8.68 8.98 -4.70
C GLU A 260 8.09 7.69 -4.12
N PHE A 261 8.78 6.55 -4.26
CA PHE A 261 8.37 5.26 -3.72
C PHE A 261 9.36 4.74 -2.67
N LYS A 262 8.85 4.37 -1.52
CA LYS A 262 9.60 3.70 -0.45
C LYS A 262 8.73 2.59 0.14
N TYR A 263 9.29 1.40 0.23
CA TYR A 263 8.63 0.28 0.88
C TYR A 263 9.56 -0.33 1.92
N ILE A 264 9.10 -0.43 3.15
CA ILE A 264 9.87 -0.89 4.31
C ILE A 264 9.23 -2.16 4.84
N ILE A 265 10.03 -3.18 5.14
CA ILE A 265 9.58 -4.43 5.74
C ILE A 265 10.45 -4.71 6.96
N MET A 266 9.79 -4.97 8.09
CA MET A 266 10.47 -5.36 9.33
C MET A 266 11.07 -6.76 9.20
N PRO A 267 12.26 -6.99 9.78
CA PRO A 267 12.86 -8.32 9.82
C PRO A 267 12.04 -9.23 10.73
N MET A 268 12.13 -10.52 10.49
CA MET A 268 11.58 -11.54 11.37
C MET A 268 12.64 -12.55 11.78
N ARG A 269 12.51 -13.10 12.97
CA ARG A 269 13.36 -14.22 13.42
C ARG A 269 12.79 -15.51 12.84
N ILE A 270 13.63 -16.25 12.15
CA ILE A 270 13.32 -17.55 11.52
C ILE A 270 14.21 -18.61 12.15
#